data_4e07fb363a1723a619fd81346b37de16
#
_entry.id   4e07fb363a1723a619fd81346b37de16
#
_cell.length_a   1.000
_cell.length_b   1.000
_cell.length_c   1.000
_cell.angle_alpha   90.00
_cell.angle_beta   90.00
_cell.angle_gamma   90.00
#
_symmetry.space_group_name_H-M   'P 1'
#
loop_
_entity.id
_entity.type
_entity.pdbx_description
1 polymer ?
#
loop_
_entity_poly.entity_id
_entity_poly.type
_entity_poly.pdbx_seq_one_letter_code
_entity_poly.pdbx_strand_id
1 'polypeptide(L)'
;GISLSPSYSHSFIQFFSGHTGSAEYHTYTRNDFSFSKNEFIASIADSSFSLNHLKLHITSPSQSVKADLRFKNIKSWPVSPFSPGVMGPFRFVPFMECYHGVLSFDHTIEGSITINGETVDMTGGKGYIEKDWGISMPSSWIWMQTNHFDEDAVSLFGSVAKIPWLGHAFPGFIFGLFHKGKTYRFATYTGAKISYLSVTEQHITIHIEDRKLLLKINADREQGADLPAPLNGAMTSKVNESLRSKISVELFDKKNKNVVFSGTGRNAGLEFVGTTSELF
;
A
#
# COMPACT_ATOMS: atom_id res chain seq x y z
N GLY A 1 -2.18 5.30 12.88
CA GLY A 1 -2.20 3.91 13.38
C GLY A 1 -2.34 3.80 14.88
N ILE A 2 -2.53 2.59 15.38
CA ILE A 2 -2.56 2.26 16.82
C ILE A 2 -1.76 0.97 17.05
N SER A 3 -0.85 1.00 18.03
CA SER A 3 -0.15 -0.16 18.56
C SER A 3 -0.78 -0.53 19.91
N LEU A 4 -1.18 -1.80 20.03
CA LEU A 4 -1.80 -2.34 21.26
C LEU A 4 -0.84 -3.29 21.99
N SER A 5 0.47 -3.09 21.85
CA SER A 5 1.47 -3.86 22.58
C SER A 5 1.26 -3.77 24.08
N PRO A 6 1.33 -4.90 24.83
CA PRO A 6 1.21 -4.88 26.29
C PRO A 6 2.27 -4.02 26.97
N SER A 7 3.48 -3.93 26.42
CA SER A 7 4.58 -3.13 26.97
C SER A 7 4.43 -1.64 26.74
N TYR A 8 3.81 -1.24 25.59
CA TYR A 8 3.64 0.17 25.23
C TYR A 8 2.52 0.32 24.21
N SER A 9 1.32 0.62 24.69
CA SER A 9 0.17 0.94 23.83
C SER A 9 0.12 2.44 23.55
N HIS A 10 0.08 2.80 22.26
CA HIS A 10 0.01 4.20 21.81
C HIS A 10 -0.65 4.30 20.44
N SER A 11 -1.15 5.47 20.10
CA SER A 11 -1.51 5.81 18.73
C SER A 11 -0.42 6.64 18.08
N PHE A 12 -0.40 6.68 16.74
CA PHE A 12 0.66 7.35 16.01
C PHE A 12 0.22 7.82 14.64
N ILE A 13 0.90 8.86 14.16
CA ILE A 13 0.88 9.30 12.77
C ILE A 13 2.30 9.27 12.26
N GLN A 14 2.54 8.59 11.14
CA GLN A 14 3.79 8.70 10.40
C GLN A 14 3.56 9.66 9.24
N PHE A 15 4.40 10.67 9.12
CA PHE A 15 4.42 11.58 7.99
C PHE A 15 5.69 11.34 7.20
N PHE A 16 5.53 10.96 5.94
CA PHE A 16 6.63 10.64 5.05
C PHE A 16 6.56 11.54 3.80
N SER A 17 7.66 12.22 3.49
CA SER A 17 7.79 13.08 2.31
C SER A 17 8.65 12.42 1.24
N GLY A 18 8.04 12.06 0.12
CA GLY A 18 8.78 11.57 -1.05
C GLY A 18 9.71 12.65 -1.66
N HIS A 19 9.45 13.94 -1.45
CA HIS A 19 10.29 15.02 -1.93
C HIS A 19 11.64 15.08 -1.19
N THR A 20 11.60 15.02 0.14
CA THR A 20 12.81 15.09 0.98
C THR A 20 13.40 13.72 1.30
N GLY A 21 12.61 12.63 1.15
CA GLY A 21 12.98 11.31 1.63
C GLY A 21 13.02 11.20 3.15
N SER A 22 12.36 12.14 3.86
CA SER A 22 12.32 12.17 5.33
C SER A 22 11.00 11.61 5.85
N ALA A 23 11.06 10.91 6.96
CA ALA A 23 9.91 10.39 7.67
C ALA A 23 9.98 10.78 9.14
N GLU A 24 8.85 11.18 9.69
CA GLU A 24 8.71 11.47 11.14
C GLU A 24 7.58 10.62 11.73
N TYR A 25 7.80 10.14 12.94
CA TYR A 25 6.87 9.32 13.71
C TYR A 25 6.38 10.07 14.93
N HIS A 26 5.11 10.47 14.91
CA HIS A 26 4.48 11.25 15.96
C HIS A 26 3.62 10.34 16.83
N THR A 27 3.93 10.25 18.11
CA THR A 27 3.22 9.43 19.08
C THR A 27 2.19 10.22 19.86
N TYR A 28 1.06 9.59 20.14
CA TYR A 28 -0.05 10.09 20.94
C TYR A 28 -0.45 9.02 21.96
N THR A 29 -1.23 9.39 22.95
CA THR A 29 -1.74 8.38 23.88
C THR A 29 -2.73 7.44 23.17
N ARG A 30 -2.92 6.24 23.72
CA ARG A 30 -3.93 5.32 23.19
C ARG A 30 -5.33 5.93 23.18
N ASN A 31 -5.64 6.78 24.16
CA ASN A 31 -6.96 7.38 24.31
C ASN A 31 -7.25 8.47 23.28
N ASP A 32 -6.22 9.01 22.62
CA ASP A 32 -6.39 9.95 21.51
C ASP A 32 -6.89 9.28 20.23
N PHE A 33 -6.87 7.93 20.17
CA PHE A 33 -7.37 7.16 19.03
C PHE A 33 -8.85 6.84 19.19
N SER A 34 -9.62 7.15 18.16
CA SER A 34 -11.00 6.73 18.02
C SER A 34 -11.31 6.24 16.60
N PHE A 35 -12.35 5.42 16.45
CA PHE A 35 -12.77 4.91 15.15
C PHE A 35 -14.28 4.67 15.11
N SER A 36 -14.87 4.75 13.91
CA SER A 36 -16.24 4.30 13.67
C SER A 36 -16.29 2.79 13.41
N LYS A 37 -17.34 2.13 13.93
CA LYS A 37 -17.60 0.71 13.65
C LYS A 37 -18.29 0.47 12.30
N ASN A 38 -18.99 1.50 11.80
CA ASN A 38 -19.87 1.38 10.64
C ASN A 38 -19.24 1.93 9.36
N GLU A 39 -18.24 2.80 9.49
CA GLU A 39 -17.60 3.50 8.37
C GLU A 39 -16.08 3.49 8.55
N PHE A 40 -15.35 3.67 7.44
CA PHE A 40 -13.91 3.91 7.54
C PHE A 40 -13.67 5.35 7.99
N ILE A 41 -13.67 5.55 9.30
CA ILE A 41 -13.28 6.79 9.97
C ILE A 41 -12.37 6.41 11.14
N ALA A 42 -11.17 6.97 11.17
CA ALA A 42 -10.24 6.89 12.27
C ALA A 42 -9.76 8.29 12.63
N SER A 43 -9.66 8.60 13.93
CA SER A 43 -9.16 9.88 14.40
C SER A 43 -8.04 9.67 15.41
N ILE A 44 -7.06 10.57 15.40
CA ILE A 44 -5.97 10.64 16.35
C ILE A 44 -5.81 12.10 16.73
N ALA A 45 -6.10 12.44 17.98
CA ALA A 45 -6.16 13.83 18.44
C ALA A 45 -7.01 14.71 17.48
N ASP A 46 -6.45 15.78 16.95
CA ASP A 46 -7.14 16.70 16.03
C ASP A 46 -7.11 16.27 14.56
N SER A 47 -6.56 15.08 14.27
CA SER A 47 -6.47 14.51 12.92
C SER A 47 -7.56 13.49 12.69
N SER A 48 -8.11 13.43 11.46
CA SER A 48 -9.11 12.44 11.06
C SER A 48 -8.87 11.92 9.65
N PHE A 49 -9.11 10.63 9.47
CA PHE A 49 -8.87 9.87 8.24
C PHE A 49 -10.16 9.16 7.87
N SER A 50 -10.66 9.41 6.68
CA SER A 50 -11.82 8.72 6.13
C SER A 50 -11.63 8.39 4.65
N LEU A 51 -12.60 7.70 4.05
CA LEU A 51 -12.52 7.33 2.65
C LEU A 51 -12.50 8.55 1.71
N ASN A 52 -13.13 9.64 2.11
CA ASN A 52 -13.35 10.82 1.28
C ASN A 52 -12.75 12.12 1.85
N HIS A 53 -12.09 12.05 3.01
CA HIS A 53 -11.55 13.25 3.66
C HIS A 53 -10.38 12.91 4.57
N LEU A 54 -9.32 13.69 4.48
CA LEU A 54 -8.18 13.72 5.40
C LEU A 54 -8.09 15.12 6.01
N LYS A 55 -8.25 15.21 7.33
CA LYS A 55 -7.85 16.36 8.11
C LYS A 55 -6.61 15.99 8.91
N LEU A 56 -5.52 16.70 8.73
CA LEU A 56 -4.27 16.43 9.42
C LEU A 56 -3.86 17.65 10.25
N HIS A 57 -3.50 17.38 11.51
CA HIS A 57 -2.96 18.39 12.41
C HIS A 57 -1.86 17.76 13.25
N ILE A 58 -0.62 17.96 12.87
CA ILE A 58 0.57 17.53 13.59
C ILE A 58 1.31 18.78 14.07
N THR A 59 1.70 18.79 15.35
CA THR A 59 2.56 19.82 15.91
C THR A 59 3.59 19.16 16.81
N SER A 60 4.86 19.29 16.46
CA SER A 60 6.01 18.83 17.24
C SER A 60 7.10 19.89 17.20
N PRO A 61 8.16 19.79 18.02
CA PRO A 61 9.30 20.69 17.95
C PRO A 61 10.01 20.71 16.60
N SER A 62 9.99 19.57 15.87
CA SER A 62 10.67 19.39 14.58
C SER A 62 9.77 19.67 13.38
N GLN A 63 8.44 19.49 13.53
CA GLN A 63 7.53 19.53 12.40
C GLN A 63 6.15 20.04 12.76
N SER A 64 5.60 20.88 11.87
CA SER A 64 4.21 21.28 11.88
C SER A 64 3.57 20.93 10.55
N VAL A 65 2.50 20.11 10.57
CA VAL A 65 1.76 19.74 9.35
C VAL A 65 0.27 19.99 9.58
N LYS A 66 -0.34 20.72 8.65
CA LYS A 66 -1.81 20.92 8.61
C LYS A 66 -2.30 20.62 7.21
N ALA A 67 -3.33 19.80 7.10
CA ALA A 67 -3.98 19.53 5.82
C ALA A 67 -5.49 19.44 5.98
N ASP A 68 -6.21 19.85 4.94
CA ASP A 68 -7.63 19.59 4.73
C ASP A 68 -7.78 19.16 3.28
N LEU A 69 -7.90 17.83 3.05
CA LEU A 69 -7.90 17.24 1.74
C LEU A 69 -9.19 16.44 1.53
N ARG A 70 -9.91 16.75 0.46
CA ARG A 70 -11.09 16.01 0.02
C ARG A 70 -10.73 15.08 -1.12
N PHE A 71 -11.25 13.86 -1.06
CA PHE A 71 -11.00 12.81 -2.05
C PHE A 71 -12.26 12.58 -2.88
N LYS A 72 -12.09 12.61 -4.20
CA LYS A 72 -13.15 12.44 -5.20
C LYS A 72 -12.81 11.36 -6.20
N ASN A 73 -13.81 10.88 -6.94
CA ASN A 73 -13.63 9.88 -8.00
C ASN A 73 -12.95 8.59 -7.54
N ILE A 74 -13.26 8.15 -6.32
CA ILE A 74 -12.66 6.97 -5.69
C ILE A 74 -12.85 5.72 -6.54
N LYS A 75 -11.75 5.02 -6.81
CA LYS A 75 -11.73 3.73 -7.51
C LYS A 75 -11.44 2.62 -6.50
N SER A 76 -12.50 1.99 -6.01
CA SER A 76 -12.37 0.93 -5.00
C SER A 76 -12.03 -0.43 -5.62
N TRP A 77 -11.44 -1.31 -4.78
CA TRP A 77 -11.28 -2.71 -5.14
C TRP A 77 -12.65 -3.36 -5.34
N PRO A 78 -12.83 -4.15 -6.42
CA PRO A 78 -14.09 -4.87 -6.63
C PRO A 78 -14.31 -5.93 -5.56
N VAL A 79 -15.44 -5.87 -4.87
CA VAL A 79 -15.81 -6.76 -3.78
C VAL A 79 -17.00 -7.64 -4.13
N SER A 80 -17.09 -8.80 -3.47
CA SER A 80 -18.25 -9.70 -3.53
C SER A 80 -18.40 -10.40 -2.17
N PRO A 81 -19.53 -11.07 -1.91
CA PRO A 81 -19.73 -11.78 -0.63
C PRO A 81 -18.62 -12.78 -0.28
N PHE A 82 -18.04 -13.46 -1.28
CA PHE A 82 -16.95 -14.42 -1.09
C PHE A 82 -15.55 -13.83 -1.29
N SER A 83 -15.47 -12.58 -1.68
CA SER A 83 -14.23 -11.83 -1.86
C SER A 83 -14.44 -10.39 -1.37
N PRO A 84 -14.56 -10.17 -0.05
CA PRO A 84 -14.95 -8.89 0.54
C PRO A 84 -13.81 -7.85 0.59
N GLY A 85 -12.71 -8.12 -0.07
CA GLY A 85 -11.56 -7.22 -0.16
C GLY A 85 -10.44 -7.81 -0.99
N VAL A 86 -9.30 -7.13 -0.96
CA VAL A 86 -8.12 -7.49 -1.75
C VAL A 86 -7.60 -8.90 -1.44
N MET A 87 -7.73 -9.36 -0.19
CA MET A 87 -7.33 -10.70 0.23
C MET A 87 -8.29 -11.82 -0.22
N GLY A 88 -9.43 -11.47 -0.82
CA GLY A 88 -10.42 -12.46 -1.24
C GLY A 88 -10.86 -13.35 -0.08
N PRO A 89 -10.94 -14.69 -0.28
CA PRO A 89 -11.34 -15.64 0.76
C PRO A 89 -10.42 -15.66 1.99
N PHE A 90 -9.15 -15.28 1.84
CA PHE A 90 -8.19 -15.21 2.96
C PHE A 90 -8.58 -14.18 4.01
N ARG A 91 -9.47 -13.24 3.70
CA ARG A 91 -10.05 -12.32 4.68
C ARG A 91 -10.74 -13.04 5.85
N PHE A 92 -11.25 -14.25 5.62
CA PHE A 92 -11.94 -15.07 6.62
C PHE A 92 -11.02 -16.02 7.39
N VAL A 93 -9.76 -16.11 7.00
CA VAL A 93 -8.77 -16.96 7.67
C VAL A 93 -8.35 -16.29 8.99
N PRO A 94 -8.53 -16.93 10.15
CA PRO A 94 -8.14 -16.36 11.42
C PRO A 94 -6.62 -16.46 11.65
N PHE A 95 -6.11 -15.62 12.56
CA PHE A 95 -4.73 -15.68 13.07
C PHE A 95 -3.63 -15.45 12.03
N MET A 96 -3.93 -14.75 10.93
CA MET A 96 -2.88 -14.27 10.04
C MET A 96 -2.08 -13.15 10.72
N GLU A 97 -0.78 -13.11 10.51
CA GLU A 97 0.09 -12.07 11.07
C GLU A 97 -0.31 -10.67 10.62
N CYS A 98 -0.67 -10.53 9.34
CA CYS A 98 -1.11 -9.29 8.74
C CYS A 98 -2.31 -9.52 7.81
N TYR A 99 -3.27 -8.63 7.91
CA TYR A 99 -4.38 -8.49 6.97
C TYR A 99 -4.23 -7.17 6.22
N HIS A 100 -4.71 -7.18 4.99
CA HIS A 100 -4.47 -6.14 4.01
C HIS A 100 -5.77 -5.69 3.37
N GLY A 101 -5.96 -4.39 3.18
CA GLY A 101 -7.18 -3.86 2.61
C GLY A 101 -6.96 -2.61 1.77
N VAL A 102 -7.09 -2.71 0.44
CA VAL A 102 -7.09 -1.57 -0.47
C VAL A 102 -8.48 -0.97 -0.53
N LEU A 103 -8.63 0.26 -0.07
CA LEU A 103 -9.88 1.00 -0.04
C LEU A 103 -10.07 1.85 -1.30
N SER A 104 -8.99 2.44 -1.79
CA SER A 104 -8.99 3.24 -3.01
C SER A 104 -7.70 3.00 -3.79
N PHE A 105 -7.83 2.49 -5.01
CA PHE A 105 -6.71 2.39 -5.96
C PHE A 105 -6.25 3.74 -6.46
N ASP A 106 -7.20 4.64 -6.65
CA ASP A 106 -7.00 5.94 -7.24
C ASP A 106 -8.13 6.86 -6.83
N HIS A 107 -7.81 8.11 -6.58
CA HIS A 107 -8.76 9.19 -6.39
C HIS A 107 -8.09 10.53 -6.66
N THR A 108 -8.89 11.52 -6.97
CA THR A 108 -8.42 12.90 -7.10
C THR A 108 -8.47 13.61 -5.75
N ILE A 109 -7.49 14.47 -5.51
CA ILE A 109 -7.35 15.25 -4.29
C ILE A 109 -7.78 16.69 -4.58
N GLU A 110 -8.50 17.31 -3.65
CA GLU A 110 -8.77 18.74 -3.59
C GLU A 110 -8.39 19.27 -2.20
N GLY A 111 -7.78 20.44 -2.15
CA GLY A 111 -7.36 21.09 -0.92
C GLY A 111 -5.88 21.34 -0.84
N SER A 112 -5.39 21.65 0.34
CA SER A 112 -3.98 22.02 0.55
C SER A 112 -3.37 21.36 1.76
N ILE A 113 -2.05 21.30 1.77
CA ILE A 113 -1.22 20.90 2.89
C ILE A 113 -0.24 22.02 3.22
N THR A 114 -0.10 22.34 4.50
CA THR A 114 0.89 23.28 5.00
C THR A 114 1.91 22.52 5.83
N ILE A 115 3.17 22.58 5.45
CA ILE A 115 4.29 21.93 6.13
C ILE A 115 5.27 23.02 6.57
N ASN A 116 5.51 23.15 7.88
CA ASN A 116 6.42 24.14 8.47
C ASN A 116 6.18 25.56 7.97
N GLY A 117 4.91 25.93 7.73
CA GLY A 117 4.49 27.24 7.25
C GLY A 117 4.41 27.40 5.73
N GLU A 118 4.94 26.47 4.96
CA GLU A 118 4.80 26.44 3.50
C GLU A 118 3.56 25.70 3.07
N THR A 119 2.71 26.33 2.27
CA THR A 119 1.45 25.76 1.79
C THR A 119 1.60 25.28 0.35
N VAL A 120 1.21 24.03 0.12
CA VAL A 120 1.17 23.39 -1.20
C VAL A 120 -0.28 23.10 -1.55
N ASP A 121 -0.74 23.59 -2.72
CA ASP A 121 -2.03 23.19 -3.28
C ASP A 121 -1.93 21.76 -3.83
N MET A 122 -2.76 20.87 -3.30
CA MET A 122 -2.83 19.46 -3.68
C MET A 122 -3.95 19.19 -4.70
N THR A 123 -4.66 20.23 -5.13
CA THR A 123 -5.80 20.10 -6.04
C THR A 123 -5.36 19.53 -7.40
N GLY A 124 -6.06 18.48 -7.85
CA GLY A 124 -5.68 17.71 -9.04
C GLY A 124 -4.67 16.60 -8.79
N GLY A 125 -4.13 16.51 -7.58
CA GLY A 125 -3.27 15.39 -7.16
C GLY A 125 -4.01 14.06 -7.18
N LYS A 126 -3.25 12.97 -7.17
CA LYS A 126 -3.76 11.59 -7.10
C LYS A 126 -3.45 10.98 -5.75
N GLY A 127 -4.37 10.18 -5.23
CA GLY A 127 -4.20 9.52 -3.94
C GLY A 127 -4.51 8.02 -3.99
N TYR A 128 -4.07 7.33 -2.96
CA TYR A 128 -4.27 5.91 -2.71
C TYR A 128 -4.58 5.70 -1.22
N ILE A 129 -5.46 4.77 -0.90
CA ILE A 129 -5.80 4.45 0.49
C ILE A 129 -5.76 2.94 0.69
N GLU A 130 -4.96 2.55 1.66
CA GLU A 130 -4.82 1.18 2.14
C GLU A 130 -4.91 1.15 3.65
N LYS A 131 -5.28 0.02 4.21
CA LYS A 131 -5.18 -0.26 5.64
C LYS A 131 -4.70 -1.67 5.88
N ASP A 132 -3.82 -1.79 6.85
CA ASP A 132 -3.33 -3.06 7.35
C ASP A 132 -3.64 -3.21 8.83
N TRP A 133 -3.86 -4.45 9.26
CA TRP A 133 -4.06 -4.76 10.66
C TRP A 133 -3.56 -6.17 10.95
N GLY A 134 -3.02 -6.35 12.13
CA GLY A 134 -2.44 -7.62 12.57
C GLY A 134 -1.47 -7.41 13.71
N ILE A 135 -0.61 -8.38 13.94
CA ILE A 135 0.39 -8.35 15.01
C ILE A 135 1.80 -8.11 14.52
N SER A 136 2.09 -8.44 13.27
CA SER A 136 3.43 -8.28 12.65
C SER A 136 3.29 -8.08 11.15
N MET A 137 4.29 -7.46 10.54
CA MET A 137 4.54 -7.65 9.11
C MET A 137 5.15 -9.02 8.87
N PRO A 138 5.00 -9.61 7.68
CA PRO A 138 5.68 -10.85 7.29
C PRO A 138 7.21 -10.75 7.41
N SER A 139 7.92 -11.87 7.52
CA SER A 139 9.39 -11.87 7.56
C SER A 139 10.05 -11.50 6.23
N SER A 140 9.35 -11.72 5.13
CA SER A 140 9.78 -11.33 3.78
C SER A 140 8.59 -10.88 2.96
N TRP A 141 8.73 -9.73 2.29
CA TRP A 141 7.72 -9.24 1.35
C TRP A 141 8.29 -8.27 0.31
N ILE A 142 7.53 -8.13 -0.75
CA ILE A 142 7.58 -7.02 -1.69
C ILE A 142 6.22 -6.36 -1.65
N TRP A 143 6.16 -5.04 -1.51
CA TRP A 143 4.96 -4.25 -1.69
C TRP A 143 5.23 -3.11 -2.66
N MET A 144 4.25 -2.80 -3.50
CA MET A 144 4.36 -1.73 -4.46
C MET A 144 3.01 -1.12 -4.82
N GLN A 145 3.03 0.20 -5.07
CA GLN A 145 1.85 0.93 -5.52
C GLN A 145 2.26 2.12 -6.39
N THR A 146 1.52 2.38 -7.46
CA THR A 146 1.56 3.65 -8.21
C THR A 146 0.27 3.88 -8.98
N ASN A 147 -0.15 5.15 -9.05
CA ASN A 147 -1.25 5.63 -9.88
C ASN A 147 -0.84 6.81 -10.78
N HIS A 148 0.46 7.08 -10.89
CA HIS A 148 1.03 8.18 -11.67
C HIS A 148 1.56 7.68 -13.03
N PHE A 149 0.67 7.14 -13.86
CA PHE A 149 0.94 6.79 -15.26
C PHE A 149 0.64 7.98 -16.18
N ASP A 150 1.23 7.98 -17.38
CA ASP A 150 0.92 9.00 -18.40
C ASP A 150 -0.49 8.82 -18.95
N GLU A 151 -1.02 7.60 -19.02
CA GLU A 151 -2.43 7.32 -19.31
C GLU A 151 -3.26 7.51 -18.03
N ASP A 152 -4.35 8.27 -18.13
CA ASP A 152 -5.27 8.51 -17.02
C ASP A 152 -6.01 7.24 -16.58
N ALA A 153 -6.42 7.23 -15.32
CA ALA A 153 -7.17 6.13 -14.70
C ALA A 153 -6.47 4.76 -14.83
N VAL A 154 -5.14 4.77 -14.67
CA VAL A 154 -4.33 3.58 -14.48
C VAL A 154 -3.76 3.58 -13.07
N SER A 155 -3.86 2.45 -12.39
CA SER A 155 -3.27 2.25 -11.06
C SER A 155 -2.82 0.80 -10.91
N LEU A 156 -1.63 0.63 -10.33
CA LEU A 156 -1.06 -0.66 -9.94
C LEU A 156 -0.97 -0.73 -8.42
N PHE A 157 -1.35 -1.86 -7.88
CA PHE A 157 -1.06 -2.32 -6.53
C PHE A 157 -0.55 -3.74 -6.61
N GLY A 158 0.44 -4.08 -5.80
CA GLY A 158 0.97 -5.43 -5.75
C GLY A 158 1.67 -5.75 -4.44
N SER A 159 1.47 -6.97 -3.97
CA SER A 159 2.17 -7.52 -2.81
C SER A 159 2.48 -8.99 -3.01
N VAL A 160 3.69 -9.38 -2.65
CA VAL A 160 4.13 -10.78 -2.49
C VAL A 160 4.68 -10.89 -1.07
N ALA A 161 4.25 -11.89 -0.32
CA ALA A 161 4.70 -12.05 1.06
C ALA A 161 4.83 -13.52 1.44
N LYS A 162 5.77 -13.82 2.33
CA LYS A 162 5.85 -15.11 3.01
C LYS A 162 4.73 -15.20 4.04
N ILE A 163 3.75 -16.04 3.79
CA ILE A 163 2.59 -16.22 4.66
C ILE A 163 2.80 -17.45 5.55
N PRO A 164 2.96 -17.29 6.88
CA PRO A 164 3.01 -18.42 7.79
C PRO A 164 1.63 -19.07 7.91
N TRP A 165 1.60 -20.41 7.86
CA TRP A 165 0.37 -21.19 7.92
C TRP A 165 0.61 -22.57 8.55
N LEU A 166 -0.02 -22.84 9.69
CA LEU A 166 0.00 -24.15 10.36
C LEU A 166 1.38 -24.81 10.49
N GLY A 167 2.39 -24.05 10.92
CA GLY A 167 3.75 -24.52 11.08
C GLY A 167 4.60 -24.56 9.79
N HIS A 168 4.03 -24.17 8.67
CA HIS A 168 4.68 -24.00 7.37
C HIS A 168 4.58 -22.54 6.91
N ALA A 169 5.16 -22.24 5.77
CA ALA A 169 4.97 -20.96 5.09
C ALA A 169 4.85 -21.17 3.59
N PHE A 170 4.14 -20.27 2.92
CA PHE A 170 4.04 -20.26 1.46
C PHE A 170 4.11 -18.82 0.94
N PRO A 171 4.58 -18.59 -0.29
CA PRO A 171 4.50 -17.29 -0.93
C PRO A 171 3.06 -16.99 -1.32
N GLY A 172 2.44 -16.02 -0.66
CA GLY A 172 1.14 -15.46 -1.02
C GLY A 172 1.33 -14.19 -1.83
N PHE A 173 0.48 -13.94 -2.82
CA PHE A 173 0.55 -12.71 -3.60
C PHE A 173 -0.82 -12.20 -4.01
N ILE A 174 -0.87 -10.89 -4.20
CA ILE A 174 -2.04 -10.15 -4.67
C ILE A 174 -1.54 -9.00 -5.56
N PHE A 175 -2.00 -8.96 -6.80
CA PHE A 175 -1.75 -7.85 -7.72
C PHE A 175 -3.06 -7.39 -8.36
N GLY A 176 -3.20 -6.09 -8.50
CA GLY A 176 -4.29 -5.45 -9.20
C GLY A 176 -3.79 -4.36 -10.13
N LEU A 177 -4.15 -4.46 -11.40
CA LEU A 177 -3.98 -3.38 -12.38
C LEU A 177 -5.36 -2.85 -12.74
N PHE A 178 -5.62 -1.59 -12.39
CA PHE A 178 -6.81 -0.87 -12.84
C PHE A 178 -6.47 -0.16 -14.16
N HIS A 179 -7.24 -0.43 -15.20
CA HIS A 179 -7.07 0.17 -16.52
C HIS A 179 -8.39 0.20 -17.28
N LYS A 180 -8.76 1.35 -17.82
CA LYS A 180 -10.01 1.57 -18.60
C LYS A 180 -11.27 1.05 -17.91
N GLY A 181 -11.40 1.35 -16.61
CA GLY A 181 -12.58 0.96 -15.81
C GLY A 181 -12.61 -0.50 -15.38
N LYS A 182 -11.59 -1.29 -15.71
CA LYS A 182 -11.49 -2.70 -15.38
C LYS A 182 -10.33 -2.96 -14.42
N THR A 183 -10.57 -3.82 -13.42
CA THR A 183 -9.52 -4.33 -12.54
C THR A 183 -9.09 -5.71 -12.99
N TYR A 184 -7.83 -5.85 -13.39
CA TYR A 184 -7.17 -7.12 -13.67
C TYR A 184 -6.54 -7.63 -12.40
N ARG A 185 -7.01 -8.77 -11.89
CA ARG A 185 -6.59 -9.34 -10.60
C ARG A 185 -5.78 -10.59 -10.79
N PHE A 186 -4.63 -10.66 -10.14
CA PHE A 186 -3.76 -11.82 -10.06
C PHE A 186 -3.47 -12.07 -8.58
N ALA A 187 -3.92 -13.17 -8.05
CA ALA A 187 -3.72 -13.50 -6.65
C ALA A 187 -3.63 -15.01 -6.46
N THR A 188 -3.04 -15.44 -5.37
CA THR A 188 -2.96 -16.85 -5.00
C THR A 188 -4.34 -17.53 -5.10
N TYR A 189 -5.40 -16.85 -4.68
CA TYR A 189 -6.78 -17.37 -4.71
C TYR A 189 -7.47 -17.28 -6.09
N THR A 190 -6.88 -16.64 -7.09
CA THR A 190 -7.44 -16.59 -8.46
C THR A 190 -6.91 -17.70 -9.35
N GLY A 191 -5.98 -18.51 -8.86
CA GLY A 191 -5.28 -19.53 -9.64
C GLY A 191 -4.19 -18.95 -10.57
N ALA A 192 -3.83 -17.69 -10.39
CA ALA A 192 -2.64 -17.11 -10.99
C ALA A 192 -1.38 -17.67 -10.32
N LYS A 193 -0.24 -17.56 -10.99
CA LYS A 193 1.06 -17.94 -10.45
C LYS A 193 2.11 -16.89 -10.80
N ILE A 194 3.08 -16.72 -9.93
CA ILE A 194 4.31 -16.02 -10.26
C ILE A 194 5.13 -16.97 -11.14
N SER A 195 5.49 -16.56 -12.35
CA SER A 195 6.29 -17.35 -13.28
C SER A 195 7.75 -16.90 -13.30
N TYR A 196 8.04 -15.72 -12.77
CA TYR A 196 9.38 -15.18 -12.61
C TYR A 196 9.43 -14.16 -11.49
N LEU A 197 10.43 -14.23 -10.63
CA LEU A 197 10.75 -13.25 -9.61
C LEU A 197 12.28 -13.08 -9.52
N SER A 198 12.73 -11.85 -9.62
CA SER A 198 14.12 -11.48 -9.39
C SER A 198 14.21 -10.17 -8.64
N VAL A 199 15.07 -10.14 -7.64
CA VAL A 199 15.39 -8.93 -6.87
C VAL A 199 16.90 -8.73 -6.93
N THR A 200 17.29 -7.58 -7.43
CA THR A 200 18.67 -7.11 -7.46
C THR A 200 18.81 -5.87 -6.59
N GLU A 201 19.99 -5.30 -6.49
CA GLU A 201 20.18 -4.00 -5.80
C GLU A 201 19.40 -2.86 -6.46
N GLN A 202 19.22 -2.92 -7.78
CA GLN A 202 18.66 -1.84 -8.58
C GLN A 202 17.21 -2.09 -9.02
N HIS A 203 16.79 -3.36 -9.17
CA HIS A 203 15.50 -3.69 -9.77
C HIS A 203 14.80 -4.85 -9.07
N ILE A 204 13.48 -4.80 -9.11
CA ILE A 204 12.60 -5.92 -8.80
C ILE A 204 11.82 -6.25 -10.08
N THR A 205 11.97 -7.47 -10.58
CA THR A 205 11.24 -7.95 -11.76
C THR A 205 10.32 -9.08 -11.37
N ILE A 206 9.03 -8.95 -11.70
CA ILE A 206 8.00 -9.95 -11.38
C ILE A 206 7.17 -10.23 -12.64
N HIS A 207 7.01 -11.50 -12.99
CA HIS A 207 6.05 -11.94 -13.99
C HIS A 207 4.98 -12.79 -13.32
N ILE A 208 3.71 -12.44 -13.57
CA ILE A 208 2.56 -13.14 -12.99
C ILE A 208 1.61 -13.49 -14.11
N GLU A 209 1.15 -14.72 -14.14
CA GLU A 209 0.28 -15.17 -15.21
C GLU A 209 -0.91 -16.00 -14.71
N ASP A 210 -1.99 -15.93 -15.45
CA ASP A 210 -3.07 -16.89 -15.43
C ASP A 210 -3.24 -17.58 -16.79
N ARG A 211 -4.36 -18.24 -17.04
CA ARG A 211 -4.61 -18.92 -18.33
C ARG A 211 -4.70 -17.95 -19.52
N LYS A 212 -5.06 -16.69 -19.29
CA LYS A 212 -5.37 -15.71 -20.34
C LYS A 212 -4.36 -14.58 -20.44
N LEU A 213 -3.83 -14.15 -19.33
CA LEU A 213 -3.06 -12.92 -19.18
C LEU A 213 -1.67 -13.20 -18.61
N LEU A 214 -0.73 -12.34 -18.98
CA LEU A 214 0.61 -12.25 -18.39
C LEU A 214 0.82 -10.79 -18.00
N LEU A 215 1.09 -10.54 -16.72
CA LEU A 215 1.48 -9.26 -16.17
C LEU A 215 2.98 -9.26 -15.91
N LYS A 216 3.72 -8.37 -16.54
CA LYS A 216 5.13 -8.15 -16.30
C LYS A 216 5.32 -6.82 -15.60
N ILE A 217 6.13 -6.82 -14.56
CA ILE A 217 6.43 -5.66 -13.73
C ILE A 217 7.95 -5.56 -13.60
N ASN A 218 8.48 -4.38 -13.81
CA ASN A 218 9.87 -4.05 -13.50
C ASN A 218 9.88 -2.74 -12.70
N ALA A 219 10.30 -2.83 -11.44
CA ALA A 219 10.36 -1.71 -10.52
C ALA A 219 11.81 -1.30 -10.27
N ASP A 220 12.12 -0.01 -10.46
CA ASP A 220 13.40 0.57 -10.11
C ASP A 220 13.44 0.81 -8.60
N ARG A 221 14.49 0.32 -7.94
CA ARG A 221 14.68 0.51 -6.51
C ARG A 221 15.38 1.86 -6.27
N GLU A 222 14.71 2.71 -5.54
CA GLU A 222 15.24 4.01 -5.10
C GLU A 222 15.47 3.99 -3.59
N GLN A 223 16.38 4.83 -3.12
CA GLN A 223 16.58 5.00 -1.70
C GLN A 223 15.33 5.55 -1.04
N GLY A 224 14.84 4.85 -0.03
CA GLY A 224 13.68 5.20 0.77
C GLY A 224 14.03 5.79 2.12
N ALA A 225 13.00 5.97 2.95
CA ALA A 225 13.15 6.30 4.37
C ALA A 225 12.83 5.09 5.25
N ASP A 226 13.46 5.03 6.41
CA ASP A 226 13.17 4.01 7.40
C ASP A 226 11.92 4.41 8.20
N LEU A 227 10.90 3.59 8.11
CA LEU A 227 9.63 3.74 8.83
C LEU A 227 9.54 2.72 9.97
N PRO A 228 9.14 3.11 11.20
CA PRO A 228 8.74 2.16 12.22
C PRO A 228 7.63 1.22 11.73
N ALA A 229 7.79 -0.07 12.01
CA ALA A 229 6.87 -1.12 11.59
C ALA A 229 6.56 -2.09 12.75
N PRO A 230 5.40 -2.76 12.74
CA PRO A 230 5.00 -3.66 13.81
C PRO A 230 5.78 -4.97 13.78
N LEU A 231 6.23 -5.40 14.95
CA LEU A 231 6.77 -6.72 15.25
C LEU A 231 6.14 -7.20 16.56
N ASN A 232 5.39 -8.30 16.53
CA ASN A 232 4.68 -8.85 17.68
C ASN A 232 3.81 -7.79 18.42
N GLY A 233 3.13 -6.94 17.66
CA GLY A 233 2.25 -5.89 18.17
C GLY A 233 2.94 -4.59 18.61
N ALA A 234 4.27 -4.56 18.68
CA ALA A 234 5.05 -3.37 19.03
C ALA A 234 5.70 -2.73 17.79
N MET A 235 5.78 -1.41 17.75
CA MET A 235 6.42 -0.65 16.65
C MET A 235 7.94 -0.63 16.80
N THR A 236 8.58 -1.81 16.77
CA THR A 236 10.02 -2.01 17.06
C THR A 236 10.85 -2.45 15.86
N SER A 237 10.21 -2.82 14.76
CA SER A 237 10.88 -3.10 13.48
C SER A 237 11.00 -1.84 12.64
N LYS A 238 11.72 -1.94 11.53
CA LYS A 238 11.85 -0.88 10.53
C LYS A 238 11.65 -1.44 9.14
N VAL A 239 11.03 -0.64 8.28
CA VAL A 239 10.87 -0.90 6.86
C VAL A 239 11.44 0.26 6.09
N ASN A 240 12.24 -0.02 5.06
CA ASN A 240 12.69 1.00 4.13
C ASN A 240 11.70 1.11 2.97
N GLU A 241 11.00 2.24 2.89
CA GLU A 241 10.02 2.53 1.85
C GLU A 241 10.49 3.68 0.98
N SER A 242 10.46 3.49 -0.34
CA SER A 242 10.62 4.56 -1.34
C SER A 242 9.24 5.06 -1.78
N LEU A 243 9.11 6.37 -1.99
CA LEU A 243 7.97 7.01 -2.68
C LEU A 243 8.39 7.62 -4.04
N ARG A 244 9.58 7.28 -4.54
CA ARG A 244 10.18 7.89 -5.74
C ARG A 244 10.48 6.87 -6.82
N SER A 245 10.20 5.62 -6.55
CA SER A 245 10.43 4.51 -7.47
C SER A 245 9.63 4.67 -8.77
N LYS A 246 10.11 4.04 -9.83
CA LYS A 246 9.41 3.91 -11.10
C LYS A 246 9.05 2.46 -11.32
N ILE A 247 7.85 2.21 -11.82
CA ILE A 247 7.37 0.85 -12.08
C ILE A 247 6.85 0.77 -13.51
N SER A 248 7.57 0.01 -14.33
CA SER A 248 7.14 -0.32 -15.69
C SER A 248 6.26 -1.56 -15.67
N VAL A 249 5.13 -1.48 -16.35
CA VAL A 249 4.08 -2.50 -16.37
C VAL A 249 3.73 -2.86 -17.80
N GLU A 250 3.65 -4.15 -18.11
CA GLU A 250 3.09 -4.67 -19.36
C GLU A 250 2.04 -5.73 -19.04
N LEU A 251 0.82 -5.55 -19.54
CA LEU A 251 -0.24 -6.56 -19.50
C LEU A 251 -0.44 -7.13 -20.90
N PHE A 252 -0.21 -8.43 -21.06
CA PHE A 252 -0.28 -9.14 -22.32
C PHE A 252 -1.43 -10.16 -22.32
N ASP A 253 -2.26 -10.13 -23.39
CA ASP A 253 -3.28 -11.16 -23.66
C ASP A 253 -2.65 -12.32 -24.44
N LYS A 254 -2.52 -13.47 -23.78
CA LYS A 254 -1.91 -14.68 -24.38
C LYS A 254 -2.73 -15.30 -25.48
N LYS A 255 -4.07 -15.13 -25.44
CA LYS A 255 -4.98 -15.68 -26.46
C LYS A 255 -4.93 -14.85 -27.75
N ASN A 256 -5.04 -13.55 -27.61
CA ASN A 256 -5.07 -12.63 -28.74
C ASN A 256 -3.66 -12.20 -29.18
N LYS A 257 -2.62 -12.59 -28.42
CA LYS A 257 -1.19 -12.28 -28.67
C LYS A 257 -0.93 -10.78 -28.84
N ASN A 258 -1.58 -9.94 -27.99
CA ASN A 258 -1.42 -8.50 -28.03
C ASN A 258 -1.19 -7.91 -26.65
N VAL A 259 -0.55 -6.75 -26.61
CA VAL A 259 -0.40 -5.93 -25.43
C VAL A 259 -1.72 -5.22 -25.14
N VAL A 260 -2.28 -5.43 -23.95
CA VAL A 260 -3.49 -4.77 -23.48
C VAL A 260 -3.17 -3.41 -22.87
N PHE A 261 -2.03 -3.34 -22.15
CA PHE A 261 -1.52 -2.11 -21.55
C PHE A 261 0.00 -2.19 -21.45
N SER A 262 0.68 -1.07 -21.66
CA SER A 262 2.08 -0.88 -21.38
C SER A 262 2.30 0.56 -20.95
N GLY A 263 3.00 0.77 -19.81
CA GLY A 263 3.26 2.09 -19.29
C GLY A 263 4.19 2.06 -18.09
N THR A 264 4.69 3.25 -17.72
CA THR A 264 5.54 3.43 -16.53
C THR A 264 4.88 4.36 -15.55
N GLY A 265 4.62 3.87 -14.34
CA GLY A 265 4.16 4.66 -13.21
C GLY A 265 5.35 5.29 -12.48
N ARG A 266 5.17 6.53 -12.05
CA ARG A 266 6.14 7.33 -11.25
C ARG A 266 5.63 7.50 -9.83
N ASN A 267 6.43 8.11 -8.98
CA ASN A 267 6.10 8.35 -7.56
C ASN A 267 5.57 7.08 -6.88
N ALA A 268 6.19 5.95 -7.21
CA ALA A 268 5.75 4.68 -6.72
C ALA A 268 6.21 4.46 -5.28
N GLY A 269 5.30 3.97 -4.44
CA GLY A 269 5.64 3.30 -3.19
C GLY A 269 6.27 1.95 -3.51
N LEU A 270 7.41 1.64 -2.89
CA LEU A 270 8.11 0.37 -3.07
C LEU A 270 8.81 -0.05 -1.78
N GLU A 271 8.53 -1.27 -1.36
CA GLU A 271 9.19 -1.93 -0.23
C GLU A 271 9.72 -3.30 -0.65
N PHE A 272 10.88 -3.66 -0.12
CA PHE A 272 11.41 -5.02 -0.13
C PHE A 272 12.08 -5.33 1.20
N VAL A 273 11.64 -6.39 1.84
CA VAL A 273 12.17 -6.88 3.12
C VAL A 273 12.42 -8.37 3.02
N GLY A 274 13.45 -8.84 3.72
CA GLY A 274 13.81 -10.26 3.80
C GLY A 274 14.57 -10.77 2.58
N THR A 275 14.24 -11.98 2.11
CA THR A 275 14.98 -12.66 1.05
C THR A 275 14.06 -13.13 -0.09
N THR A 276 14.57 -13.06 -1.33
CA THR A 276 13.82 -13.48 -2.53
C THR A 276 13.46 -14.97 -2.48
N SER A 277 14.34 -15.83 -1.93
CA SER A 277 14.09 -17.27 -1.82
C SER A 277 12.91 -17.67 -0.93
N GLU A 278 12.41 -16.75 -0.12
CA GLU A 278 11.20 -16.96 0.69
C GLU A 278 9.91 -16.53 -0.03
N LEU A 279 10.04 -15.85 -1.17
CA LEU A 279 8.93 -15.25 -1.92
C LEU A 279 8.64 -15.99 -3.24
N PHE A 280 9.49 -16.96 -3.64
CA PHE A 280 9.36 -17.66 -4.92
C PHE A 280 9.94 -19.06 -4.87
#